data_26a7b85b129f4f257e54e8c90022caa0
#
_entry.id   26a7b85b129f4f257e54e8c90022caa0
#
_cell.length_a   1.000
_cell.length_b   1.000
_cell.length_c   1.000
_cell.angle_alpha   90.00
_cell.angle_beta   90.00
_cell.angle_gamma   90.00
#
_symmetry.space_group_name_H-M   'P 1'
#
loop_
_entity.id
_entity.type
_entity.pdbx_description
1 polymer ?
#
loop_
_entity_poly.entity_id
_entity_poly.type
_entity_poly.pdbx_seq_one_letter_code
_entity_poly.pdbx_strand_id
1 'polypeptide(L)'
;MRNKGLEWEELLPPGGYGSAEYKAIVPSGNLPALIDNGFMLGDSEAIAEYLNEAYPEVAMLPDTVQLRAKAREKGRLHDTRLEPAVRALYPQVAYETRDKDAVDRGGQEISKHLKSLEVLLKNCPLDPSKLWLCDCGFAVTFAWIRRFEEALSLVIEWPQSVTAYHDRLQSFSPVRDELEHYKPAMDEYLKKAYP
;
A
#
# COMPACT_ATOMS: atom_id res chain seq x y z
N MET A 1 -3.62 -9.52 7.42
CA MET A 1 -3.44 -10.82 8.09
C MET A 1 -2.75 -10.66 9.44
N ARG A 2 -1.52 -10.07 9.58
CA ARG A 2 -0.81 -9.89 10.86
C ARG A 2 -1.66 -9.25 11.96
N ASN A 3 -2.38 -8.16 11.67
CA ASN A 3 -3.23 -7.49 12.65
C ASN A 3 -4.42 -8.34 13.15
N LYS A 4 -4.82 -9.35 12.38
CA LYS A 4 -5.87 -10.29 12.76
C LYS A 4 -5.33 -11.57 13.43
N GLY A 5 -3.99 -11.72 13.54
CA GLY A 5 -3.36 -12.92 14.07
C GLY A 5 -3.59 -14.17 13.21
N LEU A 6 -3.88 -13.98 11.92
CA LEU A 6 -4.05 -15.10 11.01
C LEU A 6 -2.70 -15.69 10.62
N GLU A 7 -2.64 -17.01 10.54
CA GLU A 7 -1.50 -17.74 9.96
C GLU A 7 -1.68 -17.84 8.45
N TRP A 8 -0.59 -17.73 7.68
CA TRP A 8 -0.60 -17.89 6.23
C TRP A 8 0.73 -18.41 5.72
N GLU A 9 0.71 -18.97 4.55
CA GLU A 9 1.89 -19.35 3.79
C GLU A 9 2.00 -18.49 2.53
N GLU A 10 3.21 -18.02 2.21
CA GLU A 10 3.48 -17.28 0.99
C GLU A 10 3.98 -18.22 -0.10
N LEU A 11 3.26 -18.28 -1.21
CA LEU A 11 3.58 -19.10 -2.35
C LEU A 11 3.96 -18.24 -3.55
N LEU A 12 4.93 -18.70 -4.32
CA LEU A 12 5.25 -18.09 -5.60
C LEU A 12 4.11 -18.36 -6.60
N PRO A 13 3.76 -17.39 -7.46
CA PRO A 13 2.77 -17.62 -8.50
C PRO A 13 3.25 -18.69 -9.48
N PRO A 14 2.39 -19.64 -9.88
CA PRO A 14 2.74 -20.68 -10.84
C PRO A 14 3.31 -20.10 -12.13
N GLY A 15 4.45 -20.62 -12.60
CA GLY A 15 5.15 -20.10 -13.77
C GLY A 15 5.77 -18.71 -13.62
N GLY A 16 5.64 -18.07 -12.44
CA GLY A 16 6.13 -16.73 -12.14
C GLY A 16 5.09 -15.63 -12.39
N TYR A 17 5.44 -14.41 -11.99
CA TYR A 17 4.58 -13.23 -12.10
C TYR A 17 4.16 -12.95 -13.55
N GLY A 18 2.85 -12.81 -13.77
CA GLY A 18 2.26 -12.48 -15.07
C GLY A 18 2.32 -13.63 -16.09
N SER A 19 2.72 -14.85 -15.70
CA SER A 19 2.74 -16.03 -16.57
C SER A 19 1.34 -16.41 -17.08
N ALA A 20 1.28 -17.22 -18.14
CA ALA A 20 0.02 -17.76 -18.65
C ALA A 20 -0.66 -18.69 -17.62
N GLU A 21 0.13 -19.47 -16.87
CA GLU A 21 -0.34 -20.37 -15.83
C GLU A 21 -0.97 -19.58 -14.67
N TYR A 22 -0.33 -18.49 -14.22
CA TYR A 22 -0.89 -17.65 -13.18
C TYR A 22 -2.12 -16.89 -13.67
N LYS A 23 -2.14 -16.38 -14.90
CA LYS A 23 -3.31 -15.70 -15.49
C LYS A 23 -4.52 -16.63 -15.70
N ALA A 24 -4.30 -17.93 -15.83
CA ALA A 24 -5.41 -18.89 -15.83
C ALA A 24 -6.13 -18.98 -14.49
N ILE A 25 -5.47 -18.58 -13.39
CA ILE A 25 -6.01 -18.58 -12.01
C ILE A 25 -6.49 -17.17 -11.65
N VAL A 26 -5.64 -16.17 -11.90
CA VAL A 26 -5.90 -14.75 -11.62
C VAL A 26 -5.86 -13.99 -12.95
N PRO A 27 -7.00 -13.70 -13.58
CA PRO A 27 -7.06 -13.16 -14.95
C PRO A 27 -6.27 -11.86 -15.16
N SER A 28 -6.16 -11.01 -14.13
CA SER A 28 -5.33 -9.80 -14.17
C SER A 28 -3.84 -10.10 -14.26
N GLY A 29 -3.39 -11.26 -13.76
CA GLY A 29 -1.98 -11.61 -13.57
C GLY A 29 -1.28 -10.82 -12.47
N ASN A 30 -2.01 -10.00 -11.70
CA ASN A 30 -1.47 -9.18 -10.64
C ASN A 30 -1.43 -9.94 -9.30
N LEU A 31 -0.52 -9.53 -8.43
CA LEU A 31 -0.48 -9.92 -7.03
C LEU A 31 -1.20 -8.85 -6.17
N PRO A 32 -1.73 -9.23 -5.02
CA PRO A 32 -1.77 -10.57 -4.45
C PRO A 32 -2.93 -11.44 -4.97
N ALA A 33 -2.84 -12.75 -4.72
CA ALA A 33 -3.97 -13.66 -4.74
C ALA A 33 -4.05 -14.39 -3.39
N LEU A 34 -5.25 -14.77 -2.98
CA LEU A 34 -5.53 -15.54 -1.78
C LEU A 34 -6.16 -16.87 -2.15
N ILE A 35 -5.74 -17.93 -1.46
CA ILE A 35 -6.48 -19.20 -1.41
C ILE A 35 -6.86 -19.43 0.06
N ASP A 36 -8.15 -19.52 0.34
CA ASP A 36 -8.67 -19.80 1.66
C ASP A 36 -9.64 -20.98 1.58
N ASN A 37 -9.26 -22.13 2.15
CA ASN A 37 -10.07 -23.37 2.11
C ASN A 37 -10.59 -23.74 0.71
N GLY A 38 -9.78 -23.52 -0.33
CA GLY A 38 -10.12 -23.78 -1.73
C GLY A 38 -10.86 -22.63 -2.42
N PHE A 39 -11.25 -21.58 -1.72
CA PHE A 39 -11.77 -20.36 -2.30
C PHE A 39 -10.61 -19.48 -2.80
N MET A 40 -10.65 -19.13 -4.08
CA MET A 40 -9.63 -18.29 -4.72
C MET A 40 -10.16 -16.88 -4.92
N LEU A 41 -9.33 -15.88 -4.57
CA LEU A 41 -9.63 -14.47 -4.76
C LEU A 41 -8.38 -13.71 -5.18
N GLY A 42 -8.48 -12.91 -6.22
CA GLY A 42 -7.48 -11.89 -6.61
C GLY A 42 -7.96 -10.50 -6.23
N ASP A 43 -7.07 -9.50 -6.32
CA ASP A 43 -7.26 -8.11 -5.92
C ASP A 43 -7.12 -7.87 -4.41
N SER A 44 -6.20 -6.96 -4.06
CA SER A 44 -5.83 -6.68 -2.67
C SER A 44 -6.98 -6.15 -1.82
N GLU A 45 -7.84 -5.28 -2.37
CA GLU A 45 -8.96 -4.71 -1.64
C GLU A 45 -10.08 -5.74 -1.44
N ALA A 46 -10.39 -6.54 -2.48
CA ALA A 46 -11.35 -7.63 -2.35
C ALA A 46 -10.89 -8.66 -1.31
N ILE A 47 -9.59 -9.01 -1.31
CA ILE A 47 -9.00 -9.90 -0.31
C ILE A 47 -9.10 -9.30 1.09
N ALA A 48 -8.82 -8.01 1.24
CA ALA A 48 -8.87 -7.33 2.53
C ALA A 48 -10.30 -7.28 3.09
N GLU A 49 -11.29 -6.95 2.27
CA GLU A 49 -12.72 -6.98 2.67
C GLU A 49 -13.16 -8.40 3.01
N TYR A 50 -12.83 -9.40 2.18
CA TYR A 50 -13.13 -10.80 2.46
C TYR A 50 -12.56 -11.27 3.80
N LEU A 51 -11.27 -11.02 4.05
CA LEU A 51 -10.63 -11.39 5.32
C LEU A 51 -11.24 -10.66 6.51
N ASN A 52 -11.76 -9.45 6.32
CA ASN A 52 -12.41 -8.72 7.38
C ASN A 52 -13.79 -9.32 7.72
N GLU A 53 -14.51 -9.84 6.74
CA GLU A 53 -15.84 -10.48 6.92
C GLU A 53 -15.71 -11.94 7.37
N ALA A 54 -14.78 -12.72 6.77
CA ALA A 54 -14.59 -14.13 7.07
C ALA A 54 -13.98 -14.38 8.46
N TYR A 55 -13.17 -13.42 8.95
CA TYR A 55 -12.48 -13.51 10.25
C TYR A 55 -12.81 -12.28 11.12
N PRO A 56 -14.01 -12.17 11.69
CA PRO A 56 -14.55 -10.96 12.30
C PRO A 56 -13.98 -10.64 13.69
N GLU A 57 -13.19 -11.51 14.31
CA GLU A 57 -12.71 -11.39 15.70
C GLU A 57 -11.95 -10.08 15.94
N VAL A 58 -11.17 -9.62 14.95
CA VAL A 58 -10.53 -8.31 14.95
C VAL A 58 -11.16 -7.48 13.84
N ALA A 59 -12.19 -6.72 14.17
CA ALA A 59 -12.87 -5.85 13.22
C ALA A 59 -11.95 -4.70 12.77
N MET A 60 -11.78 -4.53 11.46
CA MET A 60 -10.97 -3.48 10.85
C MET A 60 -11.80 -2.47 10.05
N LEU A 61 -13.12 -2.51 10.15
CA LEU A 61 -14.03 -1.47 9.66
C LEU A 61 -14.81 -0.86 10.84
N PRO A 62 -15.12 0.44 10.79
CA PRO A 62 -15.89 1.09 11.85
C PRO A 62 -17.36 0.64 11.87
N ASP A 63 -18.03 0.83 13.02
CA ASP A 63 -19.37 0.28 13.26
C ASP A 63 -20.46 0.95 12.42
N THR A 64 -20.35 2.25 12.13
CA THR A 64 -21.40 2.98 11.40
C THR A 64 -21.20 2.92 9.90
N VAL A 65 -22.31 2.89 9.15
CA VAL A 65 -22.31 2.89 7.68
C VAL A 65 -21.57 4.12 7.12
N GLN A 66 -21.78 5.28 7.75
CA GLN A 66 -21.16 6.53 7.32
C GLN A 66 -19.64 6.49 7.50
N LEU A 67 -19.15 6.01 8.64
CA LEU A 67 -17.71 5.89 8.87
C LEU A 67 -17.08 4.81 7.98
N ARG A 68 -17.78 3.70 7.72
CA ARG A 68 -17.31 2.69 6.74
C ARG A 68 -17.18 3.29 5.34
N ALA A 69 -18.16 4.11 4.91
CA ALA A 69 -18.09 4.79 3.63
C ALA A 69 -16.90 5.75 3.56
N LYS A 70 -16.64 6.53 4.62
CA LYS A 70 -15.48 7.43 4.72
C LYS A 70 -14.15 6.68 4.77
N ALA A 71 -14.08 5.57 5.47
CA ALA A 71 -12.91 4.70 5.48
C ALA A 71 -12.60 4.17 4.07
N ARG A 72 -13.62 3.68 3.36
CA ARG A 72 -13.47 3.22 1.97
C ARG A 72 -13.09 4.35 1.01
N GLU A 73 -13.65 5.56 1.16
CA GLU A 73 -13.24 6.75 0.39
C GLU A 73 -11.74 7.02 0.55
N LYS A 74 -11.20 6.93 1.78
CA LYS A 74 -9.77 7.06 2.04
C LYS A 74 -8.95 5.95 1.38
N GLY A 75 -9.35 4.68 1.51
CA GLY A 75 -8.72 3.55 0.83
C GLY A 75 -8.72 3.71 -0.68
N ARG A 76 -9.85 4.15 -1.26
CA ARG A 76 -9.93 4.38 -2.72
C ARG A 76 -9.03 5.51 -3.21
N LEU A 77 -8.78 6.57 -2.42
CA LEU A 77 -7.76 7.56 -2.76
C LEU A 77 -6.38 6.91 -2.88
N HIS A 78 -6.04 6.01 -1.95
CA HIS A 78 -4.79 5.25 -2.00
C HIS A 78 -4.70 4.45 -3.29
N ASP A 79 -5.64 3.53 -3.53
CA ASP A 79 -5.56 2.53 -4.61
C ASP A 79 -5.64 3.14 -6.01
N THR A 80 -6.42 4.22 -6.16
CA THR A 80 -6.72 4.76 -7.49
C THR A 80 -5.96 6.03 -7.82
N ARG A 81 -5.21 6.60 -6.89
CA ARG A 81 -4.49 7.86 -7.07
C ARG A 81 -3.06 7.81 -6.53
N LEU A 82 -2.88 7.60 -5.24
CA LEU A 82 -1.56 7.70 -4.60
C LEU A 82 -0.64 6.55 -5.04
N GLU A 83 -1.10 5.32 -4.92
CA GLU A 83 -0.32 4.14 -5.29
C GLU A 83 0.07 4.14 -6.78
N PRO A 84 -0.83 4.42 -7.74
CA PRO A 84 -0.45 4.56 -9.14
C PRO A 84 0.57 5.65 -9.40
N ALA A 85 0.51 6.79 -8.68
CA ALA A 85 1.52 7.85 -8.81
C ALA A 85 2.89 7.38 -8.31
N VAL A 86 2.94 6.63 -7.20
CA VAL A 86 4.17 6.01 -6.70
C VAL A 86 4.67 4.94 -7.66
N ARG A 87 3.79 4.09 -8.17
CA ARG A 87 4.10 3.03 -9.15
C ARG A 87 4.73 3.59 -10.43
N ALA A 88 4.29 4.76 -10.88
CA ALA A 88 4.86 5.42 -12.06
C ALA A 88 6.35 5.80 -11.91
N LEU A 89 6.87 5.83 -10.67
CA LEU A 89 8.29 6.11 -10.40
C LEU A 89 9.19 4.87 -10.47
N TYR A 90 8.65 3.64 -10.44
CA TYR A 90 9.48 2.43 -10.49
C TYR A 90 10.38 2.35 -11.73
N PRO A 91 9.91 2.68 -12.96
CA PRO A 91 10.78 2.71 -14.13
C PRO A 91 11.93 3.73 -14.03
N GLN A 92 11.76 4.77 -13.18
CA GLN A 92 12.75 5.83 -12.98
C GLN A 92 13.83 5.46 -11.96
N VAL A 93 13.75 4.30 -11.31
CA VAL A 93 14.74 3.84 -10.35
C VAL A 93 16.08 3.54 -11.04
N ALA A 94 16.07 2.97 -12.24
CA ALA A 94 17.31 2.68 -12.97
C ALA A 94 18.05 3.98 -13.33
N TYR A 95 19.26 4.13 -12.76
CA TYR A 95 20.07 5.35 -12.92
C TYR A 95 20.34 5.73 -14.39
N GLU A 96 20.68 4.74 -15.21
CA GLU A 96 21.07 4.95 -16.62
C GLU A 96 19.91 5.44 -17.52
N THR A 97 18.67 5.13 -17.17
CA THR A 97 17.48 5.45 -17.99
C THR A 97 16.55 6.46 -17.31
N ARG A 98 16.96 7.01 -16.18
CA ARG A 98 16.15 7.93 -15.37
C ARG A 98 15.84 9.22 -16.15
N ASP A 99 14.55 9.51 -16.28
CA ASP A 99 14.03 10.80 -16.76
C ASP A 99 13.75 11.71 -15.56
N LYS A 100 14.58 12.77 -15.42
CA LYS A 100 14.44 13.73 -14.33
C LYS A 100 13.08 14.45 -14.34
N ASP A 101 12.57 14.80 -15.51
CA ASP A 101 11.28 15.49 -15.63
C ASP A 101 10.13 14.56 -15.21
N ALA A 102 10.24 13.25 -15.49
CA ALA A 102 9.26 12.26 -15.01
C ALA A 102 9.33 12.10 -13.49
N VAL A 103 10.53 12.13 -12.89
CA VAL A 103 10.70 12.12 -11.43
C VAL A 103 10.06 13.36 -10.80
N ASP A 104 10.35 14.56 -11.33
CA ASP A 104 9.80 15.81 -10.82
C ASP A 104 8.27 15.86 -10.92
N ARG A 105 7.69 15.43 -12.06
CA ARG A 105 6.23 15.28 -12.22
C ARG A 105 5.63 14.28 -11.23
N GLY A 106 6.30 13.15 -11.01
CA GLY A 106 5.87 12.14 -10.03
C GLY A 106 5.82 12.71 -8.61
N GLY A 107 6.83 13.50 -8.22
CA GLY A 107 6.86 14.19 -6.92
C GLY A 107 5.70 15.17 -6.73
N GLN A 108 5.38 15.94 -7.77
CA GLN A 108 4.24 16.88 -7.75
C GLN A 108 2.90 16.13 -7.62
N GLU A 109 2.69 15.04 -8.37
CA GLU A 109 1.45 14.25 -8.28
C GLU A 109 1.30 13.58 -6.91
N ILE A 110 2.37 13.00 -6.36
CA ILE A 110 2.35 12.43 -4.99
C ILE A 110 2.00 13.54 -3.98
N SER A 111 2.67 14.69 -4.03
CA SER A 111 2.40 15.82 -3.12
C SER A 111 0.93 16.27 -3.18
N LYS A 112 0.36 16.35 -4.37
CA LYS A 112 -1.06 16.67 -4.58
C LYS A 112 -1.99 15.63 -3.94
N HIS A 113 -1.66 14.33 -4.05
CA HIS A 113 -2.48 13.28 -3.42
C HIS A 113 -2.32 13.24 -1.91
N LEU A 114 -1.15 13.58 -1.37
CA LEU A 114 -0.97 13.75 0.07
C LEU A 114 -1.79 14.94 0.62
N LYS A 115 -1.92 16.05 -0.12
CA LYS A 115 -2.84 17.15 0.22
C LYS A 115 -4.30 16.70 0.19
N SER A 116 -4.68 15.85 -0.76
CA SER A 116 -6.03 15.26 -0.78
C SER A 116 -6.27 14.34 0.40
N LEU A 117 -5.28 13.53 0.78
CA LEU A 117 -5.33 12.67 1.96
C LEU A 117 -5.51 13.49 3.25
N GLU A 118 -4.83 14.63 3.39
CA GLU A 118 -5.01 15.53 4.55
C GLU A 118 -6.48 15.90 4.75
N VAL A 119 -7.20 16.24 3.67
CA VAL A 119 -8.62 16.55 3.72
C VAL A 119 -9.45 15.34 4.17
N LEU A 120 -9.14 14.15 3.63
CA LEU A 120 -9.86 12.93 4.01
C LEU A 120 -9.59 12.52 5.45
N LEU A 121 -8.38 12.66 5.96
CA LEU A 121 -8.05 12.40 7.37
C LEU A 121 -8.88 13.28 8.31
N LYS A 122 -9.03 14.55 7.98
CA LYS A 122 -9.87 15.48 8.74
C LYS A 122 -11.36 15.08 8.72
N ASN A 123 -11.84 14.56 7.60
CA ASN A 123 -13.26 14.21 7.39
C ASN A 123 -13.61 12.76 7.76
N CYS A 124 -12.63 11.96 8.22
CA CYS A 124 -12.80 10.56 8.61
C CYS A 124 -12.22 10.33 10.01
N PRO A 125 -12.93 10.74 11.09
CA PRO A 125 -12.44 10.67 12.47
C PRO A 125 -12.51 9.22 12.99
N LEU A 126 -11.59 8.37 12.52
CA LEU A 126 -11.44 7.01 13.02
C LEU A 126 -10.64 7.01 14.33
N ASP A 127 -10.93 6.02 15.19
CA ASP A 127 -10.18 5.81 16.43
C ASP A 127 -8.68 5.60 16.10
N PRO A 128 -7.80 6.50 16.55
CA PRO A 128 -6.38 6.44 16.22
C PRO A 128 -5.64 5.30 16.93
N SER A 129 -6.23 4.68 17.94
CA SER A 129 -5.65 3.54 18.66
C SER A 129 -5.80 2.20 17.91
N LYS A 130 -6.56 2.19 16.81
CA LYS A 130 -6.84 1.00 15.99
C LYS A 130 -6.22 1.12 14.61
N LEU A 131 -5.83 -0.01 14.05
CA LEU A 131 -5.47 -0.14 12.63
C LEU A 131 -6.73 -0.50 11.85
N TRP A 132 -7.07 0.29 10.85
CA TRP A 132 -8.25 0.11 10.02
C TRP A 132 -7.90 -0.48 8.66
N LEU A 133 -8.85 -1.12 7.99
CA LEU A 133 -8.63 -1.73 6.69
C LEU A 133 -8.06 -0.73 5.67
N CYS A 134 -8.63 0.47 5.64
CA CYS A 134 -8.16 1.56 4.78
C CYS A 134 -6.76 2.11 5.11
N ASP A 135 -6.12 1.66 6.20
CA ASP A 135 -4.76 2.05 6.57
C ASP A 135 -3.70 1.13 5.93
N CYS A 136 -4.08 -0.11 5.57
CA CYS A 136 -3.13 -1.16 5.23
C CYS A 136 -2.24 -0.82 4.02
N GLY A 137 -2.80 -0.26 2.96
CA GLY A 137 -2.03 0.10 1.78
C GLY A 137 -1.07 1.28 2.01
N PHE A 138 -1.47 2.27 2.83
CA PHE A 138 -0.66 3.46 3.07
C PHE A 138 0.68 3.15 3.71
N ALA A 139 0.77 2.15 4.61
CA ALA A 139 2.00 1.85 5.32
C ALA A 139 3.16 1.52 4.36
N VAL A 140 2.93 0.64 3.40
CA VAL A 140 3.94 0.25 2.40
C VAL A 140 4.18 1.37 1.39
N THR A 141 3.12 2.05 0.95
CA THR A 141 3.23 3.17 0.00
C THR A 141 4.05 4.32 0.58
N PHE A 142 3.85 4.69 1.84
CA PHE A 142 4.67 5.73 2.49
C PHE A 142 6.14 5.30 2.64
N ALA A 143 6.39 4.03 2.94
CA ALA A 143 7.75 3.50 2.97
C ALA A 143 8.44 3.65 1.60
N TRP A 144 7.75 3.33 0.49
CA TRP A 144 8.27 3.56 -0.86
C TRP A 144 8.49 5.03 -1.18
N ILE A 145 7.57 5.93 -0.82
CA ILE A 145 7.76 7.36 -1.05
C ILE A 145 9.04 7.85 -0.34
N ARG A 146 9.23 7.49 0.94
CA ARG A 146 10.44 7.85 1.69
C ARG A 146 11.73 7.33 1.05
N ARG A 147 11.71 6.11 0.55
CA ARG A 147 12.84 5.52 -0.15
C ARG A 147 13.11 6.19 -1.50
N PHE A 148 12.08 6.61 -2.22
CA PHE A 148 12.22 7.36 -3.47
C PHE A 148 12.70 8.80 -3.24
N GLU A 149 12.35 9.45 -2.13
CA GLU A 149 12.94 10.74 -1.75
C GLU A 149 14.47 10.64 -1.68
N GLU A 150 14.99 9.56 -1.09
CA GLU A 150 16.44 9.31 -1.00
C GLU A 150 17.04 8.90 -2.36
N ALA A 151 16.49 7.87 -3.00
CA ALA A 151 17.08 7.22 -4.17
C ALA A 151 16.97 8.05 -5.46
N LEU A 152 15.92 8.85 -5.59
CA LEU A 152 15.62 9.65 -6.79
C LEU A 152 15.85 11.16 -6.56
N SER A 153 16.25 11.57 -5.35
CA SER A 153 16.25 12.99 -4.93
C SER A 153 14.88 13.64 -5.12
N LEU A 154 13.82 12.87 -4.82
CA LEU A 154 12.43 13.28 -5.02
C LEU A 154 12.04 14.32 -3.97
N VAL A 155 11.39 15.40 -4.40
CA VAL A 155 10.88 16.44 -3.49
C VAL A 155 9.40 16.24 -3.27
N ILE A 156 9.01 15.96 -2.02
CA ILE A 156 7.62 15.71 -1.62
C ILE A 156 7.19 16.74 -0.57
N GLU A 157 6.05 17.35 -0.78
CA GLU A 157 5.38 18.18 0.23
C GLU A 157 4.49 17.28 1.11
N TRP A 158 4.94 17.03 2.33
CA TRP A 158 4.19 16.27 3.33
C TRP A 158 3.38 17.21 4.22
N PRO A 159 2.04 17.21 4.15
CA PRO A 159 1.22 17.92 5.15
C PRO A 159 1.48 17.35 6.55
N GLN A 160 1.49 18.22 7.57
CA GLN A 160 1.80 17.81 8.94
C GLN A 160 0.88 16.69 9.46
N SER A 161 -0.41 16.75 9.12
CA SER A 161 -1.38 15.71 9.49
C SER A 161 -1.10 14.37 8.82
N VAL A 162 -0.57 14.37 7.59
CA VAL A 162 -0.17 13.16 6.87
C VAL A 162 1.11 12.58 7.47
N THR A 163 2.06 13.42 7.86
CA THR A 163 3.27 12.97 8.59
C THR A 163 2.87 12.31 9.91
N ALA A 164 2.01 12.95 10.70
CA ALA A 164 1.50 12.38 11.95
C ALA A 164 0.74 11.06 11.73
N TYR A 165 0.00 10.96 10.62
CA TYR A 165 -0.68 9.72 10.22
C TYR A 165 0.32 8.61 9.88
N HIS A 166 1.38 8.92 9.13
CA HIS A 166 2.46 7.99 8.83
C HIS A 166 3.13 7.46 10.11
N ASP A 167 3.50 8.38 11.03
CA ASP A 167 4.13 8.02 12.31
C ASP A 167 3.21 7.13 13.16
N ARG A 168 1.91 7.45 13.17
CA ARG A 168 0.89 6.60 13.82
C ARG A 168 0.86 5.20 13.23
N LEU A 169 0.87 5.05 11.90
CA LEU A 169 0.88 3.72 11.28
C LEU A 169 2.09 2.90 11.71
N GLN A 170 3.25 3.51 11.80
CA GLN A 170 4.48 2.85 12.27
C GLN A 170 4.45 2.49 13.76
N SER A 171 3.54 3.06 14.56
CA SER A 171 3.39 2.69 15.98
C SER A 171 2.77 1.30 16.18
N PHE A 172 2.07 0.75 15.18
CA PHE A 172 1.47 -0.59 15.24
C PHE A 172 2.51 -1.68 14.96
N SER A 173 2.63 -2.68 15.86
CA SER A 173 3.56 -3.79 15.66
C SER A 173 3.34 -4.55 14.35
N PRO A 174 2.10 -4.88 13.92
CA PRO A 174 1.88 -5.58 12.66
C PRO A 174 2.42 -4.81 11.43
N VAL A 175 2.43 -3.47 11.50
CA VAL A 175 2.99 -2.62 10.43
C VAL A 175 4.51 -2.64 10.46
N ARG A 176 5.13 -2.49 11.63
CA ARG A 176 6.59 -2.57 11.76
C ARG A 176 7.13 -3.91 11.32
N ASP A 177 6.52 -4.99 11.79
CA ASP A 177 6.94 -6.36 11.47
C ASP A 177 6.88 -6.61 9.95
N GLU A 178 5.83 -6.10 9.28
CA GLU A 178 5.70 -6.20 7.82
C GLU A 178 6.77 -5.36 7.09
N LEU A 179 7.00 -4.12 7.51
CA LEU A 179 7.99 -3.25 6.90
C LEU A 179 9.41 -3.77 7.10
N GLU A 180 9.73 -4.35 8.25
CA GLU A 180 11.03 -5.00 8.50
C GLU A 180 11.21 -6.22 7.59
N HIS A 181 10.17 -7.05 7.43
CA HIS A 181 10.19 -8.20 6.52
C HIS A 181 10.37 -7.78 5.06
N TYR A 182 9.72 -6.69 4.65
CA TYR A 182 9.74 -6.21 3.27
C TYR A 182 10.98 -5.38 2.90
N LYS A 183 11.65 -4.79 3.90
CA LYS A 183 12.82 -3.91 3.69
C LYS A 183 13.92 -4.51 2.82
N PRO A 184 14.36 -5.78 2.99
CA PRO A 184 15.41 -6.36 2.13
C PRO A 184 15.04 -6.36 0.64
N ALA A 185 13.78 -6.60 0.29
CA ALA A 185 13.31 -6.58 -1.08
C ALA A 185 13.32 -5.15 -1.67
N MET A 186 12.95 -4.14 -0.86
CA MET A 186 13.05 -2.74 -1.24
C MET A 186 14.51 -2.32 -1.47
N ASP A 187 15.40 -2.69 -0.55
CA ASP A 187 16.83 -2.36 -0.63
C ASP A 187 17.46 -3.01 -1.87
N GLU A 188 17.15 -4.27 -2.16
CA GLU A 188 17.63 -4.95 -3.37
C GLU A 188 17.13 -4.25 -4.65
N TYR A 189 15.85 -3.89 -4.69
CA TYR A 189 15.28 -3.19 -5.84
C TYR A 189 15.96 -1.83 -6.08
N LEU A 190 16.28 -1.10 -5.02
CA LEU A 190 16.86 0.25 -5.09
C LEU A 190 18.36 0.28 -5.39
N LYS A 191 19.07 -0.86 -5.41
CA LYS A 191 20.47 -0.91 -5.88
C LYS A 191 20.64 -0.34 -7.29
N LYS A 192 19.61 -0.42 -8.13
CA LYS A 192 19.57 0.15 -9.48
C LYS A 192 19.57 1.68 -9.52
N ALA A 193 19.34 2.34 -8.39
CA ALA A 193 19.24 3.78 -8.31
C ALA A 193 20.63 4.47 -8.37
N TYR A 194 21.67 3.71 -8.18
CA TYR A 194 23.05 4.19 -8.07
C TYR A 194 23.89 3.63 -9.22
N PRO A 195 24.93 4.39 -9.67
CA PRO A 195 25.84 3.93 -10.72
C PRO A 195 26.69 2.74 -10.28
#